data_ec5a11c7b3a9c652d4f7a54956d2f654
#
_entry.id   ec5a11c7b3a9c652d4f7a54956d2f654
#
_cell.length_a   1.000
_cell.length_b   1.000
_cell.length_c   1.000
_cell.angle_alpha   90.00
_cell.angle_beta   90.00
_cell.angle_gamma   90.00
#
_symmetry.space_group_name_H-M   'P 1'
#
loop_
_entity.id
_entity.type
_entity.pdbx_description
1 polymer ?
#
loop_
_entity_poly.entity_id
_entity_poly.type
_entity_poly.pdbx_seq_one_letter_code
_entity_poly.pdbx_strand_id
1 'polypeptide(L)'
;MRPISGRITSNYGYRVNPVTGEYKLHKGIDYAGNYGDPIKASKSGVVEYSGWISGYGNTIILGHWNGVQTLYPHAQTLNVSVGEKVSQGDVIATVGSTGNSTGPHLHFEIRINGQPVDPLQYIPY
;
A
#
# COMPACT_ATOMS: atom_id res chain seq x y z
N MET A 1 -9.01 3.88 8.11
CA MET A 1 -9.08 2.44 8.47
C MET A 1 -7.79 1.75 8.07
N ARG A 2 -7.31 0.80 8.85
CA ARG A 2 -6.14 -0.01 8.49
C ARG A 2 -6.47 -0.87 7.27
N PRO A 3 -5.57 -0.97 6.28
CA PRO A 3 -5.83 -1.77 5.09
C PRO A 3 -5.72 -3.29 5.32
N ILE A 4 -5.10 -3.69 6.42
CA ILE A 4 -4.92 -5.10 6.79
C ILE A 4 -4.86 -5.22 8.31
N SER A 5 -5.16 -6.41 8.84
CA SER A 5 -5.15 -6.65 10.30
C SER A 5 -3.76 -6.94 10.88
N GLY A 6 -2.76 -7.23 10.06
CA GLY A 6 -1.41 -7.54 10.52
C GLY A 6 -0.74 -6.40 11.28
N ARG A 7 0.30 -6.73 12.05
CA ARG A 7 1.06 -5.72 12.79
C ARG A 7 1.99 -4.93 11.85
N ILE A 8 2.33 -3.71 12.26
CA ILE A 8 3.31 -2.89 11.54
C ILE A 8 4.70 -3.47 11.80
N THR A 9 5.44 -3.73 10.71
CA THR A 9 6.80 -4.29 10.77
C THR A 9 7.87 -3.27 10.38
N SER A 10 7.50 -2.20 9.69
CA SER A 10 8.43 -1.15 9.29
C SER A 10 7.70 0.17 9.17
N ASN A 11 8.28 1.22 9.75
CA ASN A 11 7.69 2.55 9.79
C ASN A 11 8.10 3.40 8.58
N TYR A 12 7.31 4.43 8.31
CA TYR A 12 7.65 5.47 7.36
C TYR A 12 8.85 6.27 7.87
N GLY A 13 9.68 6.73 6.95
CA GLY A 13 10.76 7.65 7.24
C GLY A 13 12.11 7.18 6.75
N TYR A 14 13.11 8.00 6.95
CA TYR A 14 14.48 7.68 6.54
C TYR A 14 15.06 6.57 7.41
N ARG A 15 15.72 5.62 6.76
CA ARG A 15 16.38 4.51 7.42
C ARG A 15 17.58 4.04 6.62
N VAL A 16 18.52 3.37 7.31
CA VAL A 16 19.64 2.72 6.67
C VAL A 16 19.22 1.32 6.24
N ASN A 17 19.39 0.98 4.95
CA ASN A 17 19.15 -0.36 4.47
C ASN A 17 20.20 -1.30 5.08
N PRO A 18 19.79 -2.35 5.81
CA PRO A 18 20.76 -3.24 6.48
C PRO A 18 21.59 -4.06 5.50
N VAL A 19 21.15 -4.21 4.24
CA VAL A 19 21.89 -4.97 3.23
C VAL A 19 22.88 -4.08 2.48
N THR A 20 22.44 -2.91 2.01
CA THR A 20 23.26 -2.03 1.15
C THR A 20 23.93 -0.91 1.91
N GLY A 21 23.50 -0.60 3.13
CA GLY A 21 23.98 0.54 3.89
C GLY A 21 23.44 1.89 3.40
N GLU A 22 22.58 1.90 2.41
CA GLU A 22 22.01 3.14 1.89
C GLU A 22 21.04 3.78 2.88
N TYR A 23 21.13 5.12 2.97
CA TYR A 23 20.20 5.93 3.74
C TYR A 23 19.08 6.36 2.81
N LYS A 24 17.89 5.76 2.95
CA LYS A 24 16.74 5.98 2.07
C LYS A 24 15.48 6.29 2.84
N LEU A 25 14.60 7.08 2.21
CA LEU A 25 13.24 7.27 2.67
C LEU A 25 12.43 6.00 2.41
N HIS A 26 11.88 5.40 3.46
CA HIS A 26 10.81 4.41 3.34
C HIS A 26 9.50 5.16 3.16
N LYS A 27 8.90 5.05 1.97
CA LYS A 27 7.79 5.92 1.53
C LYS A 27 6.44 5.56 2.12
N GLY A 28 6.36 4.49 2.88
CA GLY A 28 5.12 4.03 3.48
C GLY A 28 5.39 3.24 4.75
N ILE A 29 4.39 2.48 5.17
CA ILE A 29 4.53 1.54 6.28
C ILE A 29 4.32 0.13 5.77
N ASP A 30 5.01 -0.83 6.38
CA ASP A 30 4.84 -2.24 6.06
C ASP A 30 4.05 -2.94 7.16
N TYR A 31 3.10 -3.75 6.75
CA TYR A 31 2.33 -4.61 7.64
C TYR A 31 2.68 -6.07 7.38
N ALA A 32 2.77 -6.85 8.45
CA ALA A 32 2.86 -8.30 8.33
C ALA A 32 1.59 -8.86 7.69
N GLY A 33 1.75 -9.83 6.80
CA GLY A 33 0.65 -10.51 6.15
C GLY A 33 1.11 -11.83 5.55
N ASN A 34 0.15 -12.71 5.29
CA ASN A 34 0.39 -13.98 4.61
C ASN A 34 -0.17 -13.92 3.20
N TYR A 35 0.37 -14.73 2.29
CA TYR A 35 -0.16 -14.83 0.94
C TYR A 35 -1.67 -15.07 0.96
N GLY A 36 -2.41 -14.24 0.21
CA GLY A 36 -3.85 -14.36 0.09
C GLY A 36 -4.67 -13.62 1.14
N ASP A 37 -4.04 -13.04 2.16
CA ASP A 37 -4.78 -12.21 3.12
C ASP A 37 -5.47 -11.05 2.41
N PRO A 38 -6.70 -10.69 2.80
CA PRO A 38 -7.40 -9.61 2.13
C PRO A 38 -6.77 -8.25 2.44
N ILE A 39 -6.61 -7.45 1.39
CA ILE A 39 -6.25 -6.04 1.50
C ILE A 39 -7.52 -5.23 1.28
N LYS A 40 -7.83 -4.34 2.23
CA LYS A 40 -9.06 -3.56 2.23
C LYS A 40 -8.77 -2.10 1.92
N ALA A 41 -9.70 -1.45 1.23
CA ALA A 41 -9.61 -0.02 0.99
C ALA A 41 -9.58 0.72 2.32
N SER A 42 -8.52 1.47 2.56
CA SER A 42 -8.35 2.25 3.80
C SER A 42 -9.39 3.35 3.92
N LYS A 43 -9.88 3.83 2.79
CA LYS A 43 -10.89 4.89 2.68
C LYS A 43 -11.64 4.73 1.37
N SER A 44 -12.88 5.18 1.34
CA SER A 44 -13.69 5.19 0.11
C SER A 44 -13.04 6.05 -0.97
N GLY A 45 -13.15 5.64 -2.21
CA GLY A 45 -12.57 6.37 -3.33
C GLY A 45 -12.84 5.69 -4.66
N VAL A 46 -12.05 6.04 -5.66
CA VAL A 46 -12.12 5.50 -7.01
C VAL A 46 -10.79 4.87 -7.37
N VAL A 47 -10.82 3.71 -8.02
CA VAL A 47 -9.62 3.04 -8.49
C VAL A 47 -9.01 3.85 -9.63
N GLU A 48 -7.82 4.41 -9.42
CA GLU A 48 -7.08 5.18 -10.43
C GLU A 48 -6.11 4.31 -11.21
N TYR A 49 -5.61 3.23 -10.59
CA TYR A 49 -4.70 2.29 -11.24
C TYR A 49 -4.90 0.89 -10.68
N SER A 50 -4.83 -0.09 -11.55
CA SER A 50 -4.89 -1.51 -11.17
C SER A 50 -4.03 -2.28 -12.17
N GLY A 51 -2.83 -2.69 -11.77
CA GLY A 51 -1.90 -3.37 -12.65
C GLY A 51 -0.48 -3.37 -12.13
N TRP A 52 0.46 -3.67 -13.03
CA TRP A 52 1.88 -3.77 -12.70
C TRP A 52 2.56 -2.41 -12.74
N ILE A 53 3.34 -2.12 -11.70
CA ILE A 53 4.26 -0.97 -11.66
C ILE A 53 5.66 -1.51 -11.38
N SER A 54 6.65 -1.08 -12.16
CA SER A 54 8.04 -1.49 -11.96
C SER A 54 8.49 -1.22 -10.53
N GLY A 55 9.06 -2.23 -9.88
CA GLY A 55 9.48 -2.18 -8.48
C GLY A 55 8.35 -2.47 -7.50
N TYR A 56 7.14 -2.00 -7.74
CA TYR A 56 5.98 -2.20 -6.86
C TYR A 56 5.22 -3.50 -7.14
N GLY A 57 5.38 -4.07 -8.35
CA GLY A 57 4.60 -5.25 -8.73
C GLY A 57 3.13 -4.92 -8.96
N ASN A 58 2.26 -5.88 -8.70
CA ASN A 58 0.82 -5.67 -8.81
C ASN A 58 0.34 -4.67 -7.78
N THR A 59 -0.25 -3.57 -8.25
CA THR A 59 -0.57 -2.40 -7.42
C THR A 59 -1.98 -1.91 -7.67
N ILE A 60 -2.68 -1.56 -6.59
CA ILE A 60 -3.89 -0.75 -6.64
C ILE A 60 -3.54 0.65 -6.16
N ILE A 61 -4.00 1.66 -6.88
CA ILE A 61 -3.98 3.06 -6.43
C ILE A 61 -5.41 3.54 -6.35
N LEU A 62 -5.81 3.99 -5.17
CA LEU A 62 -7.12 4.62 -4.96
C LEU A 62 -6.94 6.13 -4.91
N GLY A 63 -7.80 6.84 -5.64
CA GLY A 63 -7.92 8.28 -5.54
C GLY A 63 -9.03 8.66 -4.57
N HIS A 64 -8.73 9.59 -3.71
CA HIS A 64 -9.68 10.15 -2.76
C HIS A 64 -9.92 11.61 -3.11
N TRP A 65 -10.34 12.44 -2.14
CA TRP A 65 -10.55 13.87 -2.41
C TRP A 65 -9.30 14.68 -2.10
N ASN A 66 -9.20 15.87 -2.68
CA ASN A 66 -8.15 16.85 -2.37
C ASN A 66 -6.73 16.35 -2.65
N GLY A 67 -6.55 15.56 -3.72
CA GLY A 67 -5.24 15.09 -4.12
C GLY A 67 -4.68 13.95 -3.26
N VAL A 68 -5.48 13.33 -2.41
CA VAL A 68 -5.06 12.22 -1.57
C VAL A 68 -5.17 10.91 -2.34
N GLN A 69 -4.10 10.11 -2.28
CA GLN A 69 -4.07 8.76 -2.85
C GLN A 69 -3.60 7.76 -1.82
N THR A 70 -4.10 6.53 -1.90
CA THR A 70 -3.56 5.40 -1.15
C THR A 70 -3.07 4.34 -2.13
N LEU A 71 -1.89 3.76 -1.84
CA LEU A 71 -1.22 2.80 -2.71
C LEU A 71 -1.04 1.47 -1.99
N TYR A 72 -1.30 0.38 -2.71
CA TYR A 72 -1.28 -1.00 -2.20
C TYR A 72 -0.46 -1.86 -3.15
N PRO A 73 0.89 -1.75 -3.11
CA PRO A 73 1.78 -2.52 -3.99
C PRO A 73 2.01 -3.96 -3.51
N HIS A 74 2.75 -4.73 -4.31
CA HIS A 74 3.19 -6.10 -4.07
C HIS A 74 2.06 -7.12 -3.93
N ALA A 75 0.87 -6.82 -4.46
CA ALA A 75 -0.28 -7.70 -4.33
C ALA A 75 -0.14 -9.00 -5.12
N GLN A 76 -0.77 -10.06 -4.64
CA GLN A 76 -0.90 -11.34 -5.35
C GLN A 76 -1.98 -11.24 -6.42
N THR A 77 -3.17 -10.79 -6.03
CA THR A 77 -4.30 -10.59 -6.96
C THR A 77 -4.85 -9.19 -6.82
N LEU A 78 -5.38 -8.67 -7.93
CA LEU A 78 -6.04 -7.38 -7.99
C LEU A 78 -7.52 -7.62 -8.27
N ASN A 79 -8.37 -7.23 -7.33
CA ASN A 79 -9.79 -7.58 -7.33
C ASN A 79 -10.69 -6.47 -7.87
N VAL A 80 -10.13 -5.33 -8.22
CA VAL A 80 -10.87 -4.16 -8.72
C VAL A 80 -10.18 -3.59 -9.94
N SER A 81 -10.94 -2.87 -10.77
CA SER A 81 -10.45 -2.30 -12.03
C SER A 81 -10.53 -0.78 -12.00
N VAL A 82 -9.72 -0.13 -12.86
CA VAL A 82 -9.72 1.33 -13.00
C VAL A 82 -11.14 1.84 -13.25
N GLY A 83 -11.50 2.90 -12.53
CA GLY A 83 -12.81 3.54 -12.62
C GLY A 83 -13.84 3.01 -11.64
N GLU A 84 -13.60 1.86 -11.00
CA GLU A 84 -14.53 1.35 -9.99
C GLU A 84 -14.55 2.24 -8.76
N LYS A 85 -15.74 2.45 -8.21
CA LYS A 85 -15.92 3.08 -6.90
C LYS A 85 -15.84 2.01 -5.84
N VAL A 86 -15.07 2.27 -4.80
CA VAL A 86 -14.92 1.36 -3.66
C VAL A 86 -15.29 2.08 -2.37
N SER A 87 -15.85 1.33 -1.44
CA SER A 87 -16.14 1.83 -0.09
C SER A 87 -15.04 1.42 0.86
N GLN A 88 -14.82 2.22 1.89
CA GLN A 88 -13.91 1.87 2.97
C GLN A 88 -14.22 0.46 3.48
N GLY A 89 -13.19 -0.38 3.55
CA GLY A 89 -13.33 -1.75 4.00
C GLY A 89 -13.58 -2.78 2.90
N ASP A 90 -13.86 -2.36 1.67
CA ASP A 90 -13.99 -3.30 0.54
C ASP A 90 -12.67 -4.01 0.29
N VAL A 91 -12.72 -5.31 0.00
CA VAL A 91 -11.54 -6.07 -0.40
C VAL A 91 -11.16 -5.68 -1.82
N ILE A 92 -9.97 -5.13 -2.00
CA ILE A 92 -9.49 -4.64 -3.30
C ILE A 92 -8.37 -5.49 -3.89
N ALA A 93 -7.66 -6.25 -3.05
CA ALA A 93 -6.52 -7.06 -3.47
C ALA A 93 -6.23 -8.11 -2.40
N THR A 94 -5.23 -8.95 -2.66
CA THR A 94 -4.72 -9.91 -1.67
C THR A 94 -3.22 -9.75 -1.51
N VAL A 95 -2.73 -10.06 -0.31
CA VAL A 95 -1.31 -9.95 0.03
C VAL A 95 -0.48 -10.89 -0.83
N GLY A 96 0.62 -10.36 -1.34
CA GLY A 96 1.59 -11.11 -2.13
C GLY A 96 3.00 -10.63 -1.86
N SER A 97 3.87 -10.91 -2.82
CA SER A 97 5.28 -10.51 -2.79
C SER A 97 5.78 -10.16 -4.19
N THR A 98 4.90 -9.63 -5.04
CA THR A 98 5.25 -9.27 -6.41
C THR A 98 6.08 -7.98 -6.45
N GLY A 99 6.88 -7.83 -7.52
CA GLY A 99 7.82 -6.72 -7.62
C GLY A 99 9.04 -6.90 -6.72
N ASN A 100 9.63 -5.81 -6.26
CA ASN A 100 10.80 -5.82 -5.38
C ASN A 100 10.37 -6.09 -3.94
N SER A 101 10.16 -7.35 -3.61
CA SER A 101 9.74 -7.78 -2.29
C SER A 101 10.47 -9.04 -1.88
N THR A 102 10.83 -9.15 -0.59
CA THR A 102 11.57 -10.30 -0.04
C THR A 102 10.67 -11.32 0.64
N GLY A 103 9.37 -11.12 0.61
CA GLY A 103 8.39 -12.01 1.21
C GLY A 103 7.03 -11.36 1.33
N PRO A 104 6.00 -12.12 1.74
CA PRO A 104 4.64 -11.59 1.78
C PRO A 104 4.49 -10.52 2.86
N HIS A 105 3.99 -9.37 2.45
CA HIS A 105 3.66 -8.24 3.33
C HIS A 105 2.82 -7.24 2.55
N LEU A 106 2.21 -6.30 3.25
CA LEU A 106 1.60 -5.13 2.60
C LEU A 106 2.49 -3.92 2.85
N HIS A 107 2.98 -3.33 1.77
CA HIS A 107 3.56 -1.98 1.78
C HIS A 107 2.41 -1.01 1.46
N PHE A 108 2.16 -0.05 2.34
CA PHE A 108 1.04 0.86 2.24
C PHE A 108 1.54 2.30 2.23
N GLU A 109 1.12 3.06 1.21
CA GLU A 109 1.50 4.47 1.10
C GLU A 109 0.26 5.36 1.08
N ILE A 110 0.43 6.53 1.68
CA ILE A 110 -0.48 7.67 1.46
C ILE A 110 0.33 8.75 0.77
N ARG A 111 -0.22 9.29 -0.32
CA ARG A 111 0.37 10.41 -1.04
C ARG A 111 -0.61 11.57 -1.07
N ILE A 112 -0.08 12.77 -0.87
CA ILE A 112 -0.85 14.01 -0.97
C ILE A 112 -0.18 14.87 -2.04
N ASN A 113 -0.93 15.17 -3.11
CA ASN A 113 -0.41 15.87 -4.29
C ASN A 113 0.88 15.24 -4.83
N GLY A 114 0.91 13.90 -4.89
CA GLY A 114 2.04 13.13 -5.40
C GLY A 114 3.18 12.91 -4.42
N GLN A 115 3.14 13.48 -3.22
CA GLN A 115 4.21 13.36 -2.23
C GLN A 115 3.85 12.32 -1.16
N PRO A 116 4.73 11.36 -0.88
CA PRO A 116 4.49 10.41 0.20
C PRO A 116 4.52 11.11 1.56
N VAL A 117 3.61 10.70 2.44
CA VAL A 117 3.51 11.21 3.81
C VAL A 117 3.46 10.04 4.77
N ASP A 118 3.70 10.28 6.06
CA ASP A 118 3.62 9.24 7.08
C ASP A 118 2.16 8.79 7.25
N PRO A 119 1.82 7.53 6.87
CA PRO A 119 0.44 7.06 6.98
C PRO A 119 -0.13 7.09 8.39
N LEU A 120 0.71 6.94 9.41
CA LEU A 120 0.25 6.90 10.80
C LEU A 120 -0.29 8.24 11.31
N GLN A 121 -0.07 9.33 10.56
CA GLN A 121 -0.69 10.61 10.88
C GLN A 121 -2.14 10.70 10.38
N TYR A 122 -2.58 9.73 9.57
CA TYR A 122 -3.88 9.76 8.91
C TYR A 122 -4.75 8.57 9.22
N ILE A 123 -4.17 7.45 9.62
CA ILE A 123 -4.91 6.22 9.96
C ILE A 123 -4.52 5.75 11.36
N PRO A 124 -5.43 5.06 12.09
CA PRO A 124 -5.10 4.47 13.38
C PRO A 124 -4.16 3.27 13.24
N TYR A 125 -3.46 2.99 14.34
CA TYR A 125 -2.60 1.81 14.43
C TYR A 125 -3.36 0.51 14.28
#